data_bba5c912afb8e45e9f4fbbbde00af7b8
#
_entry.id   bba5c912afb8e45e9f4fbbbde00af7b8
#
_cell.length_a   1.000
_cell.length_b   1.000
_cell.length_c   1.000
_cell.angle_alpha   90.00
_cell.angle_beta   90.00
_cell.angle_gamma   90.00
#
_symmetry.space_group_name_H-M   'P 1'
#
loop_
_entity.id
_entity.type
_entity.pdbx_description
1 polymer ?
#
loop_
_entity_poly.entity_id
_entity_poly.type
_entity_poly.pdbx_seq_one_letter_code
_entity_poly.pdbx_strand_id
1 'polypeptide(L)'
;MSKDKILCYAYDMDRHTDAEQNIETLLWLDDPGEDIRIRSIRTRFLQEPLRTREYFLFYYTLQGSFCAEVQQPGHLLRIREGDFCTAQPGSALALHIDSPGEDVILAEICIRKESFLRDMLPYFTFDGRIFRFFLEPADNMAADDYVLQAMGDSELPRSILDRMLQEAAAGGEGSQSLLKAMLLQLLLLASRAWLQNTPPPENTSLAGQILHYIEIHPDTVTLKELSAQFHYHPNYVSALVHQASGRSFSRLVLERRMAQAELLLKHPELSVEEVAALTGYAGASGFYKAYKAFFGKLPRK
;
A
#
# COMPACT_ATOMS: atom_id res chain seq x y z
N MET A 1 26.63 -8.34 -1.73
CA MET A 1 26.94 -7.38 -2.81
C MET A 1 27.30 -6.05 -2.17
N SER A 2 28.35 -5.36 -2.60
CA SER A 2 28.87 -4.15 -1.95
C SER A 2 27.88 -2.99 -2.11
N LYS A 3 27.74 -2.13 -1.07
CA LYS A 3 27.04 -0.83 -1.11
C LYS A 3 27.44 0.00 -2.36
N ASP A 4 28.66 -0.20 -2.85
CA ASP A 4 29.22 0.54 -3.99
C ASP A 4 28.51 0.29 -5.33
N LYS A 5 27.85 -0.86 -5.53
CA LYS A 5 27.13 -1.14 -6.79
C LYS A 5 25.81 -0.39 -6.90
N ILE A 6 25.10 -0.22 -5.78
CA ILE A 6 23.83 0.55 -5.75
C ILE A 6 24.14 2.04 -6.00
N LEU A 7 25.26 2.52 -5.46
CA LEU A 7 25.68 3.91 -5.60
C LEU A 7 25.95 4.34 -7.04
N CYS A 8 26.33 3.43 -7.94
CA CYS A 8 26.59 3.79 -9.35
C CYS A 8 25.30 4.11 -10.14
N TYR A 9 24.14 3.72 -9.64
CA TYR A 9 22.84 4.05 -10.25
C TYR A 9 22.18 5.28 -9.59
N ALA A 10 22.85 5.90 -8.59
CA ALA A 10 22.28 7.04 -7.90
C ALA A 10 22.30 8.28 -8.81
N TYR A 11 21.14 8.86 -9.03
CA TYR A 11 21.00 10.16 -9.66
C TYR A 11 21.40 11.23 -8.64
N ASP A 12 22.37 12.09 -9.01
CA ASP A 12 22.89 13.14 -8.15
C ASP A 12 22.05 14.42 -8.32
N MET A 13 21.10 14.62 -7.44
CA MET A 13 20.16 15.74 -7.49
C MET A 13 20.81 17.10 -7.10
N ASP A 14 21.99 17.06 -6.47
CA ASP A 14 22.70 18.30 -6.08
C ASP A 14 23.27 19.08 -7.29
N ARG A 15 23.24 18.49 -8.48
CA ARG A 15 23.76 19.12 -9.72
C ARG A 15 22.73 19.97 -10.45
N HIS A 16 21.46 19.88 -10.08
CA HIS A 16 20.37 20.57 -10.77
C HIS A 16 19.77 21.67 -9.89
N THR A 17 19.28 22.74 -10.49
CA THR A 17 18.54 23.79 -9.81
C THR A 17 17.10 23.30 -9.52
N ASP A 18 16.46 23.83 -8.47
CA ASP A 18 15.11 23.41 -8.04
C ASP A 18 14.05 23.39 -9.18
N ALA A 19 14.14 24.36 -10.11
CA ALA A 19 13.24 24.42 -11.26
C ALA A 19 13.49 23.31 -12.29
N GLU A 20 14.77 22.96 -12.53
CA GLU A 20 15.15 21.88 -13.46
C GLU A 20 14.82 20.51 -12.85
N GLN A 21 14.97 20.35 -11.54
CA GLN A 21 14.63 19.12 -10.83
C GLN A 21 13.13 18.78 -10.93
N ASN A 22 12.26 19.79 -10.79
CA ASN A 22 10.81 19.60 -10.92
C ASN A 22 10.43 19.18 -12.34
N ILE A 23 11.06 19.77 -13.36
CA ILE A 23 10.81 19.42 -14.76
C ILE A 23 11.31 18.00 -15.08
N GLU A 24 12.52 17.63 -14.67
CA GLU A 24 13.05 16.28 -14.90
C GLU A 24 12.27 15.19 -14.15
N THR A 25 11.80 15.48 -12.95
CA THR A 25 10.94 14.56 -12.19
C THR A 25 9.59 14.36 -12.86
N LEU A 26 8.97 15.43 -13.37
CA LEU A 26 7.74 15.35 -14.14
C LEU A 26 7.95 14.58 -15.45
N LEU A 27 9.02 14.87 -16.21
CA LEU A 27 9.35 14.15 -17.43
C LEU A 27 9.64 12.66 -17.17
N TRP A 28 10.23 12.34 -16.00
CA TRP A 28 10.47 10.95 -15.62
C TRP A 28 9.16 10.18 -15.35
N LEU A 29 8.12 10.87 -14.87
CA LEU A 29 6.80 10.26 -14.66
C LEU A 29 5.96 10.19 -15.94
N ASP A 30 6.18 11.09 -16.90
CA ASP A 30 5.29 11.28 -18.06
C ASP A 30 5.55 10.37 -19.26
N ASP A 31 6.43 9.36 -19.15
CA ASP A 31 6.58 8.39 -20.24
C ASP A 31 5.35 7.46 -20.33
N PRO A 32 4.54 7.54 -21.39
CA PRO A 32 3.29 6.78 -21.50
C PRO A 32 3.50 5.28 -21.70
N GLY A 33 4.75 4.84 -21.97
CA GLY A 33 5.09 3.45 -22.27
C GLY A 33 5.36 2.59 -21.03
N GLU A 34 5.51 3.18 -19.85
CA GLU A 34 5.94 2.47 -18.66
C GLU A 34 4.94 2.62 -17.52
N ASP A 35 4.55 1.48 -16.94
CA ASP A 35 3.66 1.42 -15.78
C ASP A 35 4.39 1.62 -14.45
N ILE A 36 5.63 1.11 -14.37
CA ILE A 36 6.46 1.15 -13.16
C ILE A 36 7.86 1.62 -13.50
N ARG A 37 8.42 2.43 -12.62
CA ARG A 37 9.78 2.96 -12.71
C ARG A 37 10.47 2.94 -11.37
N ILE A 38 11.78 2.82 -11.38
CA ILE A 38 12.63 2.93 -10.21
C ILE A 38 13.87 3.74 -10.54
N ARG A 39 14.27 4.59 -9.60
CA ARG A 39 15.56 5.28 -9.62
C ARG A 39 16.18 5.31 -8.23
N SER A 40 17.48 5.51 -8.16
CA SER A 40 18.20 5.85 -6.94
C SER A 40 18.50 7.34 -6.94
N ILE A 41 18.17 8.01 -5.86
CA ILE A 41 18.35 9.45 -5.67
C ILE A 41 19.38 9.66 -4.58
N ARG A 42 20.41 10.48 -4.85
CA ARG A 42 21.30 11.03 -3.84
C ARG A 42 20.99 12.50 -3.65
N THR A 43 20.75 12.94 -2.43
CA THR A 43 20.44 14.31 -2.13
C THR A 43 21.01 14.78 -0.80
N ARG A 44 21.31 16.07 -0.70
CA ARG A 44 21.74 16.78 0.52
C ARG A 44 20.78 17.90 0.93
N PHE A 45 19.73 18.11 0.14
CA PHE A 45 18.83 19.24 0.29
C PHE A 45 17.39 18.79 0.43
N LEU A 46 16.56 19.70 0.91
CA LEU A 46 15.12 19.64 0.89
C LEU A 46 14.60 19.44 -0.53
N GLN A 47 13.69 18.49 -0.70
CA GLN A 47 12.91 18.38 -1.91
C GLN A 47 11.51 18.94 -1.71
N GLU A 48 11.01 19.68 -2.68
CA GLU A 48 9.61 19.98 -2.71
C GLU A 48 8.78 18.68 -2.86
N PRO A 49 7.62 18.58 -2.19
CA PRO A 49 6.81 17.38 -2.24
C PRO A 49 6.36 17.09 -3.67
N LEU A 50 6.72 15.91 -4.17
CA LEU A 50 6.16 15.41 -5.41
C LEU A 50 4.69 15.08 -5.14
N ARG A 51 3.78 15.84 -5.74
CA ARG A 51 2.34 15.60 -5.69
C ARG A 51 1.89 14.99 -7.00
N THR A 52 1.57 13.72 -7.00
CA THR A 52 0.95 13.07 -8.16
C THR A 52 -0.32 12.34 -7.75
N ARG A 53 -1.39 12.50 -8.54
CA ARG A 53 -2.65 11.77 -8.34
C ARG A 53 -2.71 10.47 -9.14
N GLU A 54 -1.74 10.26 -10.01
CA GLU A 54 -1.75 9.15 -10.96
C GLU A 54 -0.82 8.00 -10.58
N TYR A 55 0.05 8.21 -9.57
CA TYR A 55 1.05 7.24 -9.16
C TYR A 55 1.03 7.00 -7.66
N PHE A 56 1.25 5.74 -7.26
CA PHE A 56 1.74 5.39 -5.94
C PHE A 56 3.26 5.57 -5.92
N LEU A 57 3.75 6.15 -4.84
CA LEU A 57 5.18 6.37 -4.62
C LEU A 57 5.66 5.52 -3.45
N PHE A 58 6.78 4.86 -3.64
CA PHE A 58 7.43 4.05 -2.63
C PHE A 58 8.88 4.50 -2.50
N TYR A 59 9.31 4.69 -1.25
CA TYR A 59 10.66 5.10 -0.90
C TYR A 59 11.30 4.06 -0.01
N TYR A 60 12.54 3.68 -0.31
CA TYR A 60 13.36 2.87 0.56
C TYR A 60 14.67 3.60 0.83
N THR A 61 15.03 3.75 2.10
CA THR A 61 16.25 4.43 2.50
C THR A 61 17.44 3.47 2.40
N LEU A 62 18.30 3.71 1.44
CA LEU A 62 19.51 2.92 1.20
C LEU A 62 20.65 3.35 2.10
N GLN A 63 20.74 4.67 2.41
CA GLN A 63 21.77 5.24 3.27
C GLN A 63 21.25 6.54 3.91
N GLY A 64 21.67 6.78 5.17
CA GLY A 64 21.34 8.00 5.91
C GLY A 64 19.96 7.98 6.55
N SER A 65 19.50 9.16 6.95
CA SER A 65 18.16 9.37 7.50
C SER A 65 17.61 10.72 7.08
N PHE A 66 16.29 10.83 7.02
CA PHE A 66 15.60 12.06 6.72
C PHE A 66 14.29 12.14 7.47
N CYS A 67 13.69 13.32 7.55
CA CYS A 67 12.33 13.50 8.04
C CYS A 67 11.38 13.75 6.88
N ALA A 68 10.21 13.14 6.94
CA ALA A 68 9.10 13.48 6.08
C ALA A 68 8.10 14.34 6.86
N GLU A 69 7.73 15.49 6.33
CA GLU A 69 6.63 16.28 6.85
C GLU A 69 5.32 15.78 6.24
N VAL A 70 4.41 15.41 7.13
CA VAL A 70 3.13 14.81 6.74
C VAL A 70 2.03 15.80 7.05
N GLN A 71 1.17 16.10 6.11
CA GLN A 71 -0.05 16.92 6.09
C GLN A 71 -0.29 17.96 7.22
N GLN A 72 0.15 17.74 8.44
CA GLN A 72 0.08 18.70 9.53
C GLN A 72 1.44 19.41 9.68
N PRO A 73 1.50 20.72 9.50
CA PRO A 73 2.72 21.47 9.70
C PRO A 73 3.35 21.15 11.07
N GLY A 74 4.61 20.72 11.04
CA GLY A 74 5.38 20.36 12.24
C GLY A 74 5.28 18.91 12.69
N HIS A 75 4.52 18.03 12.02
CA HIS A 75 4.56 16.61 12.28
C HIS A 75 5.61 15.95 11.39
N LEU A 76 6.80 15.75 11.96
CA LEU A 76 7.95 15.16 11.26
C LEU A 76 8.04 13.67 11.56
N LEU A 77 7.97 12.86 10.51
CA LEU A 77 8.19 11.43 10.56
C LEU A 77 9.65 11.14 10.23
N ARG A 78 10.38 10.55 11.16
CA ARG A 78 11.78 10.18 10.91
C ARG A 78 11.87 8.85 10.18
N ILE A 79 12.51 8.86 9.02
CA ILE A 79 12.75 7.71 8.14
C ILE A 79 14.23 7.41 8.15
N ARG A 80 14.58 6.17 8.48
CA ARG A 80 15.96 5.73 8.68
C ARG A 80 16.41 4.76 7.60
N GLU A 81 17.71 4.49 7.54
CA GLU A 81 18.25 3.42 6.70
C GLU A 81 17.50 2.11 6.97
N GLY A 82 17.05 1.46 5.90
CA GLY A 82 16.25 0.23 5.96
C GLY A 82 14.74 0.43 6.10
N ASP A 83 14.27 1.68 6.23
CA ASP A 83 12.83 1.95 6.27
C ASP A 83 12.24 2.02 4.87
N PHE A 84 11.02 1.50 4.74
CA PHE A 84 10.19 1.55 3.55
C PHE A 84 8.97 2.43 3.81
N CYS A 85 8.82 3.46 2.99
CA CYS A 85 7.72 4.42 3.10
C CYS A 85 6.85 4.36 1.85
N THR A 86 5.54 4.30 2.02
CA THR A 86 4.56 4.32 0.94
C THR A 86 3.75 5.60 1.02
N ALA A 87 3.68 6.35 -0.08
CA ALA A 87 2.84 7.53 -0.21
C ALA A 87 1.70 7.27 -1.21
N GLN A 88 0.48 7.63 -0.81
CA GLN A 88 -0.70 7.49 -1.66
C GLN A 88 -0.73 8.52 -2.79
N PRO A 89 -1.43 8.24 -3.90
CA PRO A 89 -1.75 9.25 -4.90
C PRO A 89 -2.47 10.45 -4.28
N GLY A 90 -1.93 11.65 -4.50
CA GLY A 90 -2.48 12.90 -3.94
C GLY A 90 -1.89 13.33 -2.60
N SER A 91 -1.14 12.46 -1.91
CA SER A 91 -0.46 12.86 -0.67
C SER A 91 0.66 13.87 -0.94
N ALA A 92 0.92 14.72 0.05
CA ALA A 92 2.03 15.66 0.05
C ALA A 92 3.08 15.15 1.03
N LEU A 93 4.17 14.58 0.53
CA LEU A 93 5.31 14.17 1.34
C LEU A 93 6.46 15.13 1.07
N ALA A 94 6.74 16.03 2.00
CA ALA A 94 7.94 16.89 1.94
C ALA A 94 9.09 16.18 2.66
N LEU A 95 10.22 16.02 1.98
CA LEU A 95 11.39 15.35 2.53
C LEU A 95 12.37 16.40 3.06
N HIS A 96 12.76 16.27 4.34
CA HIS A 96 13.70 17.14 5.03
C HIS A 96 14.91 16.31 5.49
N ILE A 97 16.11 16.76 5.17
CA ILE A 97 17.33 16.09 5.64
C ILE A 97 17.67 16.60 7.05
N ASP A 98 17.78 15.66 7.99
CA ASP A 98 18.03 15.98 9.40
C ASP A 98 19.45 16.50 9.69
N SER A 99 20.41 16.01 8.91
CA SER A 99 21.83 16.27 9.12
C SER A 99 22.42 16.98 7.89
N PRO A 100 22.52 18.32 7.88
CA PRO A 100 23.13 19.04 6.78
C PRO A 100 24.56 18.54 6.52
N GLY A 101 24.83 18.15 5.28
CA GLY A 101 26.15 17.69 4.84
C GLY A 101 26.32 16.17 4.78
N GLU A 102 25.35 15.37 5.24
CA GLU A 102 25.31 13.93 5.01
C GLU A 102 24.53 13.60 3.73
N ASP A 103 25.07 12.68 2.94
CA ASP A 103 24.38 12.18 1.77
C ASP A 103 23.26 11.22 2.20
N VAL A 104 22.03 11.49 1.77
CA VAL A 104 20.93 10.55 1.85
C VAL A 104 20.74 9.89 0.50
N ILE A 105 20.63 8.58 0.48
CA ILE A 105 20.41 7.81 -0.73
C ILE A 105 19.09 7.05 -0.58
N LEU A 106 18.19 7.31 -1.51
CA LEU A 106 16.87 6.71 -1.59
C LEU A 106 16.73 5.88 -2.86
N ALA A 107 16.04 4.76 -2.78
CA ALA A 107 15.39 4.17 -3.94
C ALA A 107 13.95 4.72 -3.99
N GLU A 108 13.60 5.36 -5.09
CA GLU A 108 12.24 5.83 -5.38
C GLU A 108 11.63 4.93 -6.45
N ILE A 109 10.47 4.37 -6.14
CA ILE A 109 9.69 3.54 -7.06
C ILE A 109 8.35 4.23 -7.26
N CYS A 110 7.95 4.39 -8.50
CA CYS A 110 6.60 4.84 -8.83
C CYS A 110 5.89 3.82 -9.72
N ILE A 111 4.61 3.63 -9.47
CA ILE A 111 3.75 2.79 -10.31
C ILE A 111 2.44 3.51 -10.59
N ARG A 112 1.97 3.40 -11.84
CA ARG A 112 0.66 3.96 -12.22
C ARG A 112 -0.43 3.38 -11.35
N LYS A 113 -1.31 4.24 -10.86
CA LYS A 113 -2.43 3.86 -10.00
C LYS A 113 -3.28 2.74 -10.63
N GLU A 114 -3.60 2.86 -11.92
CA GLU A 114 -4.33 1.84 -12.67
C GLU A 114 -3.65 0.47 -12.62
N SER A 115 -2.36 0.42 -12.93
CA SER A 115 -1.58 -0.81 -12.92
C SER A 115 -1.47 -1.39 -11.52
N PHE A 116 -1.28 -0.56 -10.49
CA PHE A 116 -1.25 -1.01 -9.11
C PHE A 116 -2.58 -1.65 -8.69
N LEU A 117 -3.70 -0.95 -8.93
CA LEU A 117 -5.04 -1.42 -8.53
C LEU A 117 -5.42 -2.72 -9.26
N ARG A 118 -5.08 -2.85 -10.53
CA ARG A 118 -5.37 -4.04 -11.33
C ARG A 118 -4.44 -5.21 -11.00
N ASP A 119 -3.12 -4.95 -10.97
CA ASP A 119 -2.11 -6.02 -11.00
C ASP A 119 -1.59 -6.39 -9.59
N MET A 120 -1.72 -5.51 -8.59
CA MET A 120 -1.15 -5.72 -7.26
C MET A 120 -2.17 -5.75 -6.12
N LEU A 121 -3.17 -4.88 -6.14
CA LEU A 121 -4.17 -4.79 -5.07
C LEU A 121 -4.82 -6.13 -4.70
N PRO A 122 -5.10 -7.05 -5.66
CA PRO A 122 -5.67 -8.37 -5.34
C PRO A 122 -4.85 -9.21 -4.36
N TYR A 123 -3.55 -8.96 -4.27
CA TYR A 123 -2.67 -9.70 -3.35
C TYR A 123 -2.70 -9.17 -1.90
N PHE A 124 -3.42 -8.07 -1.63
CA PHE A 124 -3.50 -7.43 -0.31
C PHE A 124 -4.84 -7.62 0.39
N THR A 125 -5.73 -8.44 -0.14
CA THR A 125 -7.04 -8.75 0.46
C THR A 125 -6.93 -9.46 1.82
N PHE A 126 -5.76 -10.01 2.14
CA PHE A 126 -5.51 -10.72 3.39
C PHE A 126 -5.54 -9.82 4.65
N ASP A 127 -5.44 -8.50 4.51
CA ASP A 127 -5.61 -7.53 5.61
C ASP A 127 -6.40 -6.30 5.13
N GLY A 128 -7.60 -6.11 5.65
CA GLY A 128 -8.50 -5.03 5.27
C GLY A 128 -7.96 -3.63 5.58
N ARG A 129 -6.98 -3.47 6.49
CA ARG A 129 -6.35 -2.18 6.80
C ARG A 129 -5.41 -1.78 5.67
N ILE A 130 -4.54 -2.71 5.24
CA ILE A 130 -3.63 -2.51 4.11
C ILE A 130 -4.43 -2.29 2.83
N PHE A 131 -5.45 -3.13 2.61
CA PHE A 131 -6.33 -3.02 1.46
C PHE A 131 -7.03 -1.65 1.40
N ARG A 132 -7.57 -1.19 2.52
CA ARG A 132 -8.24 0.11 2.64
C ARG A 132 -7.27 1.26 2.44
N PHE A 133 -6.05 1.17 2.99
CA PHE A 133 -5.01 2.16 2.79
C PHE A 133 -4.77 2.45 1.31
N PHE A 134 -4.73 1.43 0.46
CA PHE A 134 -4.53 1.62 -0.99
C PHE A 134 -5.78 2.14 -1.74
N LEU A 135 -6.96 2.05 -1.15
CA LEU A 135 -8.22 2.44 -1.77
C LEU A 135 -8.74 3.81 -1.34
N GLU A 136 -8.53 4.19 -0.09
CA GLU A 136 -9.04 5.45 0.42
C GLU A 136 -8.15 6.61 -0.09
N PRO A 137 -8.74 7.67 -0.67
CA PRO A 137 -7.95 8.80 -1.12
C PRO A 137 -7.37 9.58 0.06
N ALA A 138 -6.17 10.09 -0.12
CA ALA A 138 -5.45 10.93 0.84
C ALA A 138 -6.19 12.22 1.26
N ASP A 139 -7.22 12.62 0.52
CA ASP A 139 -8.03 13.82 0.79
C ASP A 139 -8.94 13.70 2.05
N ASN A 140 -9.08 12.52 2.62
CA ASN A 140 -9.78 12.32 3.88
C ASN A 140 -8.80 12.60 5.03
N MET A 141 -8.82 13.81 5.56
CA MET A 141 -7.96 14.39 6.61
C MET A 141 -7.81 13.55 7.91
N ALA A 142 -8.38 12.36 7.98
CA ALA A 142 -8.32 11.46 9.13
C ALA A 142 -7.48 10.18 8.87
N ALA A 143 -7.00 9.95 7.65
CA ALA A 143 -6.19 8.79 7.31
C ALA A 143 -4.71 9.20 7.25
N ASP A 144 -3.84 8.37 7.79
CA ASP A 144 -2.41 8.47 7.56
C ASP A 144 -2.15 8.23 6.07
N ASP A 145 -1.76 9.27 5.35
CA ASP A 145 -1.53 9.25 3.90
C ASP A 145 -0.28 8.47 3.49
N TYR A 146 0.37 7.87 4.46
CA TYR A 146 1.60 7.11 4.30
C TYR A 146 1.61 5.89 5.23
N VAL A 147 2.35 4.87 4.82
CA VAL A 147 2.75 3.76 5.70
C VAL A 147 4.26 3.77 5.80
N LEU A 148 4.76 3.88 7.02
CA LEU A 148 6.17 3.68 7.33
C LEU A 148 6.38 2.28 7.91
N GLN A 149 7.31 1.55 7.35
CA GLN A 149 7.68 0.23 7.82
C GLN A 149 9.19 0.09 7.96
N ALA A 150 9.64 -0.18 9.17
CA ALA A 150 11.00 -0.62 9.42
C ALA A 150 11.17 -2.04 8.86
N MET A 151 11.98 -2.19 7.81
CA MET A 151 12.31 -3.49 7.22
C MET A 151 13.50 -4.13 7.92
N GLY A 152 14.14 -3.40 8.85
CA GLY A 152 15.34 -3.81 9.56
C GLY A 152 16.56 -3.97 8.66
N ASP A 153 17.64 -4.51 9.21
CA ASP A 153 18.89 -4.75 8.47
C ASP A 153 18.83 -5.97 7.54
N SER A 154 17.64 -6.31 7.03
CA SER A 154 17.48 -7.44 6.12
C SER A 154 18.14 -7.16 4.78
N GLU A 155 19.03 -8.04 4.33
CA GLU A 155 19.64 -7.95 3.01
C GLU A 155 18.64 -8.19 1.85
N LEU A 156 17.52 -8.86 2.14
CA LEU A 156 16.56 -9.25 1.10
C LEU A 156 15.90 -8.06 0.41
N PRO A 157 15.33 -7.05 1.09
CA PRO A 157 14.79 -5.85 0.43
C PRO A 157 15.85 -5.13 -0.41
N ARG A 158 17.07 -4.99 0.12
CA ARG A 158 18.19 -4.37 -0.63
C ARG A 158 18.53 -5.14 -1.89
N SER A 159 18.59 -6.46 -1.84
CA SER A 159 18.90 -7.29 -3.01
C SER A 159 17.82 -7.22 -4.09
N ILE A 160 16.55 -7.10 -3.68
CA ILE A 160 15.44 -6.92 -4.62
C ILE A 160 15.55 -5.56 -5.30
N LEU A 161 15.79 -4.49 -4.53
CA LEU A 161 15.97 -3.13 -5.07
C LEU A 161 17.14 -3.02 -6.03
N ASP A 162 18.26 -3.65 -5.70
CA ASP A 162 19.43 -3.68 -6.59
C ASP A 162 19.10 -4.36 -7.94
N ARG A 163 18.36 -5.47 -7.88
CA ARG A 163 17.88 -6.15 -9.10
C ARG A 163 16.89 -5.28 -9.89
N MET A 164 15.99 -4.58 -9.20
CA MET A 164 15.06 -3.66 -9.86
C MET A 164 15.81 -2.53 -10.58
N LEU A 165 16.83 -1.94 -9.96
CA LEU A 165 17.65 -0.89 -10.57
C LEU A 165 18.44 -1.43 -11.78
N GLN A 166 19.00 -2.63 -11.68
CA GLN A 166 19.68 -3.29 -12.79
C GLN A 166 18.72 -3.58 -13.95
N GLU A 167 17.52 -4.10 -13.66
CA GLU A 167 16.50 -4.39 -14.66
C GLU A 167 16.02 -3.11 -15.36
N ALA A 168 15.77 -2.05 -14.59
CA ALA A 168 15.37 -0.76 -15.16
C ALA A 168 16.46 -0.15 -16.05
N ALA A 169 17.74 -0.31 -15.69
CA ALA A 169 18.86 0.17 -16.50
C ALA A 169 19.09 -0.68 -17.76
N ALA A 170 18.86 -1.99 -17.71
CA ALA A 170 19.02 -2.89 -18.85
C ALA A 170 17.84 -2.75 -19.83
N GLY A 171 16.64 -2.57 -19.34
CA GLY A 171 15.42 -2.54 -20.13
C GLY A 171 15.15 -3.86 -20.88
N GLY A 172 14.20 -3.84 -21.78
CA GLY A 172 13.92 -4.95 -22.68
C GLY A 172 12.52 -5.51 -22.55
N GLU A 173 12.23 -6.52 -23.36
CA GLU A 173 10.93 -7.18 -23.36
C GLU A 173 10.68 -7.89 -22.03
N GLY A 174 9.53 -7.62 -21.41
CA GLY A 174 9.17 -8.19 -20.11
C GLY A 174 9.70 -7.44 -18.89
N SER A 175 10.55 -6.40 -19.04
CA SER A 175 11.12 -5.63 -17.95
C SER A 175 10.05 -5.04 -17.02
N GLN A 176 8.98 -4.47 -17.56
CA GLN A 176 7.86 -3.94 -16.79
C GLN A 176 7.18 -5.00 -15.90
N SER A 177 7.03 -6.22 -16.40
CA SER A 177 6.45 -7.35 -15.64
C SER A 177 7.39 -7.82 -14.54
N LEU A 178 8.71 -7.87 -14.81
CA LEU A 178 9.71 -8.21 -13.80
C LEU A 178 9.77 -7.17 -12.68
N LEU A 179 9.77 -5.88 -13.03
CA LEU A 179 9.75 -4.78 -12.06
C LEU A 179 8.50 -4.83 -11.18
N LYS A 180 7.31 -5.07 -11.76
CA LYS A 180 6.06 -5.24 -11.01
C LYS A 180 6.12 -6.43 -10.05
N ALA A 181 6.66 -7.58 -10.49
CA ALA A 181 6.80 -8.76 -9.64
C ALA A 181 7.74 -8.51 -8.44
N MET A 182 8.86 -7.81 -8.68
CA MET A 182 9.80 -7.44 -7.63
C MET A 182 9.20 -6.40 -6.66
N LEU A 183 8.46 -5.41 -7.16
CA LEU A 183 7.73 -4.47 -6.29
C LEU A 183 6.69 -5.21 -5.45
N LEU A 184 5.91 -6.11 -6.03
CA LEU A 184 4.93 -6.91 -5.27
C LEU A 184 5.62 -7.70 -4.15
N GLN A 185 6.79 -8.28 -4.42
CA GLN A 185 7.57 -8.98 -3.39
C GLN A 185 7.98 -8.04 -2.24
N LEU A 186 8.47 -6.82 -2.54
CA LEU A 186 8.82 -5.81 -1.53
C LEU A 186 7.60 -5.41 -0.69
N LEU A 187 6.47 -5.17 -1.34
CA LEU A 187 5.23 -4.76 -0.66
C LEU A 187 4.69 -5.85 0.26
N LEU A 188 4.77 -7.12 -0.14
CA LEU A 188 4.38 -8.24 0.71
C LEU A 188 5.32 -8.40 1.92
N LEU A 189 6.62 -8.16 1.76
CA LEU A 189 7.57 -8.13 2.87
C LEU A 189 7.28 -6.97 3.83
N ALA A 190 7.05 -5.77 3.31
CA ALA A 190 6.67 -4.59 4.10
C ALA A 190 5.35 -4.81 4.85
N SER A 191 4.35 -5.38 4.19
CA SER A 191 3.05 -5.72 4.81
C SER A 191 3.22 -6.72 5.94
N ARG A 192 4.04 -7.74 5.77
CA ARG A 192 4.34 -8.73 6.83
C ARG A 192 5.02 -8.07 8.02
N ALA A 193 6.02 -7.22 7.78
CA ALA A 193 6.71 -6.49 8.84
C ALA A 193 5.76 -5.53 9.57
N TRP A 194 4.88 -4.84 8.84
CA TRP A 194 3.86 -3.97 9.42
C TRP A 194 2.89 -4.72 10.33
N LEU A 195 2.39 -5.88 9.91
CA LEU A 195 1.51 -6.74 10.70
C LEU A 195 2.17 -7.22 11.99
N GLN A 196 3.47 -7.54 11.96
CA GLN A 196 4.23 -7.94 13.14
C GLN A 196 4.43 -6.80 14.12
N ASN A 197 4.61 -5.58 13.62
CA ASN A 197 4.87 -4.39 14.45
C ASN A 197 3.59 -3.64 14.87
N THR A 198 2.44 -4.02 14.33
CA THR A 198 1.14 -3.44 14.69
C THR A 198 0.25 -4.55 15.28
N PRO A 199 0.52 -4.98 16.52
CA PRO A 199 -0.27 -6.02 17.16
C PRO A 199 -1.74 -5.58 17.28
N PRO A 200 -2.67 -6.52 17.31
CA PRO A 200 -4.06 -6.21 17.63
C PRO A 200 -4.10 -5.48 18.97
N PRO A 201 -5.07 -4.57 19.18
CA PRO A 201 -5.14 -3.78 20.41
C PRO A 201 -5.09 -4.69 21.65
N GLU A 202 -4.11 -4.43 22.52
CA GLU A 202 -3.95 -5.16 23.77
C GLU A 202 -5.25 -5.07 24.62
N ASN A 203 -5.65 -6.16 25.23
CA ASN A 203 -6.88 -6.30 26.01
C ASN A 203 -8.21 -6.33 25.25
N THR A 204 -8.23 -6.71 24.00
CA THR A 204 -9.49 -6.93 23.31
C THR A 204 -10.11 -8.26 23.79
N SER A 205 -11.39 -8.22 24.21
CA SER A 205 -12.14 -9.43 24.54
C SER A 205 -12.15 -10.41 23.35
N LEU A 206 -12.41 -11.71 23.61
CA LEU A 206 -12.55 -12.69 22.52
C LEU A 206 -13.53 -12.21 21.43
N ALA A 207 -14.63 -11.59 21.86
CA ALA A 207 -15.59 -10.98 20.93
C ALA A 207 -14.94 -9.88 20.08
N GLY A 208 -14.15 -9.01 20.68
CA GLY A 208 -13.42 -7.96 19.99
C GLY A 208 -12.40 -8.52 18.98
N GLN A 209 -11.68 -9.57 19.34
CA GLN A 209 -10.74 -10.25 18.43
C GLN A 209 -11.46 -10.88 17.23
N ILE A 210 -12.60 -11.53 17.46
CA ILE A 210 -13.41 -12.12 16.39
C ILE A 210 -13.99 -11.03 15.47
N LEU A 211 -14.51 -9.92 16.03
CA LEU A 211 -15.03 -8.81 15.23
C LEU A 211 -13.92 -8.15 14.41
N HIS A 212 -12.75 -7.97 15.01
CA HIS A 212 -11.57 -7.47 14.30
C HIS A 212 -11.16 -8.41 13.15
N TYR A 213 -11.14 -9.73 13.36
CA TYR A 213 -10.85 -10.69 12.30
C TYR A 213 -11.84 -10.60 11.13
N ILE A 214 -13.14 -10.45 11.42
CA ILE A 214 -14.18 -10.24 10.39
C ILE A 214 -13.94 -8.92 9.63
N GLU A 215 -13.45 -7.89 10.31
CA GLU A 215 -13.16 -6.59 9.69
C GLU A 215 -12.02 -6.66 8.70
N ILE A 216 -10.96 -7.39 9.04
CA ILE A 216 -9.75 -7.48 8.19
C ILE A 216 -9.85 -8.53 7.10
N HIS A 217 -10.76 -9.53 7.22
CA HIS A 217 -10.93 -10.62 6.25
C HIS A 217 -12.36 -10.79 5.73
N PRO A 218 -13.06 -9.73 5.33
CA PRO A 218 -14.48 -9.84 4.96
C PRO A 218 -14.70 -10.68 3.70
N ASP A 219 -13.72 -10.75 2.80
CA ASP A 219 -13.76 -11.47 1.52
C ASP A 219 -13.73 -12.99 1.71
N THR A 220 -12.97 -13.50 2.68
CA THR A 220 -12.73 -14.94 2.86
C THR A 220 -13.40 -15.54 4.09
N VAL A 221 -13.68 -14.73 5.12
CA VAL A 221 -14.10 -15.20 6.43
C VAL A 221 -15.37 -16.05 6.40
N THR A 222 -15.30 -17.21 7.07
CA THR A 222 -16.44 -18.12 7.32
C THR A 222 -16.54 -18.45 8.80
N LEU A 223 -17.73 -18.86 9.28
CA LEU A 223 -17.88 -19.37 10.65
C LEU A 223 -17.00 -20.58 10.93
N LYS A 224 -16.77 -21.45 9.94
CA LYS A 224 -15.87 -22.60 10.05
C LYS A 224 -14.43 -22.17 10.28
N GLU A 225 -13.97 -21.17 9.54
CA GLU A 225 -12.64 -20.60 9.67
C GLU A 225 -12.44 -19.92 11.03
N LEU A 226 -13.40 -19.07 11.47
CA LEU A 226 -13.36 -18.47 12.81
C LEU A 226 -13.31 -19.53 13.91
N SER A 227 -14.09 -20.60 13.77
CA SER A 227 -14.11 -21.70 14.71
C SER A 227 -12.76 -22.41 14.80
N ALA A 228 -12.10 -22.63 13.67
CA ALA A 228 -10.77 -23.22 13.61
C ALA A 228 -9.70 -22.26 14.20
N GLN A 229 -9.77 -20.97 13.83
CA GLN A 229 -8.80 -19.94 14.24
C GLN A 229 -8.85 -19.69 15.76
N PHE A 230 -10.06 -19.60 16.32
CA PHE A 230 -10.26 -19.27 17.74
C PHE A 230 -10.49 -20.49 18.63
N HIS A 231 -10.54 -21.69 18.08
CA HIS A 231 -10.76 -22.96 18.79
C HIS A 231 -12.09 -23.02 19.54
N TYR A 232 -13.16 -22.46 18.99
CA TYR A 232 -14.51 -22.50 19.54
C TYR A 232 -15.51 -23.10 18.57
N HIS A 233 -16.59 -23.66 19.11
CA HIS A 233 -17.67 -24.20 18.27
C HIS A 233 -18.37 -23.09 17.47
N PRO A 234 -18.78 -23.35 16.18
CA PRO A 234 -19.41 -22.33 15.33
C PRO A 234 -20.61 -21.63 15.94
N ASN A 235 -21.45 -22.35 16.68
CA ASN A 235 -22.62 -21.79 17.33
C ASN A 235 -22.23 -20.77 18.42
N TYR A 236 -21.17 -21.05 19.17
CA TYR A 236 -20.65 -20.13 20.18
C TYR A 236 -20.08 -18.86 19.54
N VAL A 237 -19.27 -19.01 18.48
CA VAL A 237 -18.73 -17.87 17.71
C VAL A 237 -19.88 -17.01 17.17
N SER A 238 -20.90 -17.65 16.56
CA SER A 238 -22.06 -16.94 16.03
C SER A 238 -22.85 -16.19 17.10
N ALA A 239 -23.06 -16.81 18.27
CA ALA A 239 -23.72 -16.17 19.41
C ALA A 239 -22.91 -15.00 19.96
N LEU A 240 -21.60 -15.15 20.05
CA LEU A 240 -20.68 -14.12 20.54
C LEU A 240 -20.64 -12.90 19.60
N VAL A 241 -20.58 -13.14 18.28
CA VAL A 241 -20.69 -12.09 17.26
C VAL A 241 -22.02 -11.35 17.40
N HIS A 242 -23.12 -12.07 17.55
CA HIS A 242 -24.45 -11.46 17.71
C HIS A 242 -24.55 -10.64 18.99
N GLN A 243 -24.08 -11.15 20.10
CA GLN A 243 -24.07 -10.46 21.39
C GLN A 243 -23.25 -9.16 21.35
N ALA A 244 -22.08 -9.19 20.71
CA ALA A 244 -21.15 -8.06 20.66
C ALA A 244 -21.53 -6.99 19.62
N SER A 245 -22.10 -7.39 18.47
CA SER A 245 -22.39 -6.49 17.35
C SER A 245 -23.88 -6.16 17.18
N GLY A 246 -24.78 -6.90 17.83
CA GLY A 246 -26.22 -6.85 17.58
C GLY A 246 -26.66 -7.41 16.24
N ARG A 247 -25.75 -8.04 15.46
CA ARG A 247 -25.98 -8.52 14.11
C ARG A 247 -25.60 -9.99 13.95
N SER A 248 -26.24 -10.69 13.03
CA SER A 248 -25.79 -12.04 12.67
C SER A 248 -24.44 -11.96 11.96
N PHE A 249 -23.64 -13.02 12.07
CA PHE A 249 -22.36 -13.15 11.35
C PHE A 249 -22.51 -12.84 9.86
N SER A 250 -23.48 -13.47 9.19
CA SER A 250 -23.69 -13.26 7.75
C SER A 250 -24.06 -11.83 7.40
N ARG A 251 -24.83 -11.14 8.26
CA ARG A 251 -25.17 -9.75 8.07
C ARG A 251 -23.96 -8.84 8.24
N LEU A 252 -23.14 -9.10 9.24
CA LEU A 252 -21.93 -8.33 9.50
C LEU A 252 -20.93 -8.46 8.33
N VAL A 253 -20.67 -9.69 7.88
CA VAL A 253 -19.81 -9.94 6.71
C VAL A 253 -20.36 -9.25 5.45
N LEU A 254 -21.67 -9.35 5.21
CA LEU A 254 -22.29 -8.65 4.07
C LEU A 254 -22.08 -7.14 4.13
N GLU A 255 -22.25 -6.53 5.30
CA GLU A 255 -22.04 -5.09 5.49
C GLU A 255 -20.60 -4.68 5.20
N ARG A 256 -19.62 -5.46 5.67
CA ARG A 256 -18.20 -5.20 5.41
C ARG A 256 -17.85 -5.35 3.92
N ARG A 257 -18.34 -6.41 3.27
CA ARG A 257 -18.17 -6.61 1.81
C ARG A 257 -18.80 -5.48 1.00
N MET A 258 -19.97 -4.99 1.40
CA MET A 258 -20.64 -3.89 0.71
C MET A 258 -19.94 -2.55 0.91
N ALA A 259 -19.43 -2.28 2.12
CA ALA A 259 -18.61 -1.10 2.37
C ALA A 259 -17.31 -1.11 1.53
N GLN A 260 -16.65 -2.26 1.44
CA GLN A 260 -15.48 -2.44 0.59
C GLN A 260 -15.82 -2.27 -0.90
N ALA A 261 -16.96 -2.81 -1.34
CA ALA A 261 -17.44 -2.65 -2.71
C ALA A 261 -17.67 -1.19 -3.10
N GLU A 262 -18.26 -0.39 -2.21
CA GLU A 262 -18.47 1.05 -2.44
C GLU A 262 -17.15 1.82 -2.63
N LEU A 263 -16.10 1.43 -1.89
CA LEU A 263 -14.76 2.00 -2.07
C LEU A 263 -14.18 1.62 -3.43
N LEU A 264 -14.20 0.32 -3.77
CA LEU A 264 -13.67 -0.20 -5.03
C LEU A 264 -14.38 0.38 -6.25
N LEU A 265 -15.71 0.58 -6.19
CA LEU A 265 -16.50 1.15 -7.28
C LEU A 265 -16.19 2.63 -7.56
N LYS A 266 -15.50 3.34 -6.66
CA LYS A 266 -15.02 4.71 -6.91
C LYS A 266 -13.83 4.74 -7.86
N HIS A 267 -13.17 3.60 -8.08
CA HIS A 267 -12.02 3.47 -8.94
C HIS A 267 -12.46 2.99 -10.33
N PRO A 268 -12.44 3.88 -11.35
CA PRO A 268 -12.91 3.54 -12.70
C PRO A 268 -12.02 2.49 -13.39
N GLU A 269 -10.83 2.25 -12.86
CA GLU A 269 -9.85 1.29 -13.34
C GLU A 269 -10.26 -0.18 -13.12
N LEU A 270 -11.13 -0.42 -12.10
CA LEU A 270 -11.58 -1.79 -11.76
C LEU A 270 -12.91 -2.11 -12.44
N SER A 271 -13.03 -3.26 -13.07
CA SER A 271 -14.30 -3.77 -13.58
C SER A 271 -15.22 -4.22 -12.44
N VAL A 272 -16.53 -4.30 -12.69
CA VAL A 272 -17.47 -4.80 -11.66
C VAL A 272 -17.18 -6.26 -11.32
N GLU A 273 -16.67 -7.03 -12.27
CA GLU A 273 -16.19 -8.40 -12.10
C GLU A 273 -15.02 -8.49 -11.14
N GLU A 274 -14.04 -7.59 -11.27
CA GLU A 274 -12.91 -7.48 -10.35
C GLU A 274 -13.36 -7.04 -8.96
N VAL A 275 -14.27 -6.06 -8.86
CA VAL A 275 -14.88 -5.66 -7.58
C VAL A 275 -15.58 -6.84 -6.91
N ALA A 276 -16.35 -7.63 -7.68
CA ALA A 276 -17.00 -8.82 -7.15
C ALA A 276 -15.99 -9.83 -6.57
N ALA A 277 -14.92 -10.11 -7.32
CA ALA A 277 -13.85 -11.01 -6.86
C ALA A 277 -13.16 -10.50 -5.60
N LEU A 278 -12.77 -9.22 -5.57
CA LEU A 278 -12.09 -8.58 -4.44
C LEU A 278 -12.95 -8.47 -3.17
N THR A 279 -14.28 -8.58 -3.31
CA THR A 279 -15.22 -8.57 -2.19
C THR A 279 -15.72 -9.96 -1.80
N GLY A 280 -15.08 -11.02 -2.31
CA GLY A 280 -15.32 -12.41 -1.93
C GLY A 280 -16.55 -13.05 -2.59
N TYR A 281 -16.94 -12.59 -3.78
CA TYR A 281 -17.96 -13.21 -4.60
C TYR A 281 -17.32 -14.05 -5.70
N ALA A 282 -17.81 -15.26 -5.89
CA ALA A 282 -17.33 -16.16 -6.94
C ALA A 282 -17.62 -15.66 -8.37
N GLY A 283 -18.46 -14.64 -8.52
CA GLY A 283 -18.77 -14.03 -9.80
C GLY A 283 -19.73 -12.85 -9.69
N ALA A 284 -19.79 -12.05 -10.75
CA ALA A 284 -20.54 -10.81 -10.81
C ALA A 284 -22.04 -10.97 -10.54
N SER A 285 -22.67 -12.09 -10.97
CA SER A 285 -24.11 -12.30 -10.76
C SER A 285 -24.49 -12.35 -9.27
N GLY A 286 -23.68 -13.04 -8.45
CA GLY A 286 -23.88 -13.09 -6.99
C GLY A 286 -23.71 -11.73 -6.36
N PHE A 287 -22.69 -11.00 -6.78
CA PHE A 287 -22.40 -9.65 -6.35
C PHE A 287 -23.54 -8.68 -6.69
N TYR A 288 -23.99 -8.63 -7.96
CA TYR A 288 -25.11 -7.77 -8.38
C TYR A 288 -26.37 -8.03 -7.55
N LYS A 289 -26.69 -9.28 -7.27
CA LYS A 289 -27.85 -9.65 -6.44
C LYS A 289 -27.70 -9.13 -5.02
N ALA A 290 -26.54 -9.36 -4.39
CA ALA A 290 -26.25 -8.91 -3.03
C ALA A 290 -26.22 -7.40 -2.92
N TYR A 291 -25.56 -6.71 -3.86
CA TYR A 291 -25.45 -5.26 -3.90
C TYR A 291 -26.83 -4.60 -4.06
N LYS A 292 -27.64 -5.09 -5.01
CA LYS A 292 -29.02 -4.60 -5.21
C LYS A 292 -29.90 -4.84 -3.98
N ALA A 293 -29.77 -6.00 -3.34
CA ALA A 293 -30.53 -6.29 -2.13
C ALA A 293 -30.12 -5.42 -0.95
N PHE A 294 -28.84 -5.00 -0.89
CA PHE A 294 -28.32 -4.18 0.21
C PHE A 294 -28.60 -2.68 0.01
N PHE A 295 -28.33 -2.14 -1.18
CA PHE A 295 -28.42 -0.71 -1.48
C PHE A 295 -29.70 -0.30 -2.22
N GLY A 296 -30.54 -1.25 -2.65
CA GLY A 296 -31.75 -0.97 -3.45
C GLY A 296 -31.48 -0.54 -4.91
N LYS A 297 -30.23 -0.46 -5.32
CA LYS A 297 -29.76 -0.03 -6.65
C LYS A 297 -28.68 -0.97 -7.18
N LEU A 298 -28.47 -0.97 -8.49
CA LEU A 298 -27.33 -1.67 -9.09
C LEU A 298 -26.04 -0.88 -8.89
N PRO A 299 -24.87 -1.57 -8.80
CA PRO A 299 -23.60 -0.89 -8.84
C PRO A 299 -23.49 -0.10 -10.14
N ARG A 300 -23.06 1.14 -10.03
CA ARG A 300 -22.79 2.01 -11.17
C ARG A 300 -21.31 2.32 -11.20
N LYS A 301 -20.75 2.30 -12.37
CA LYS A 301 -19.46 2.88 -12.72
C LYS A 301 -19.67 4.23 -13.36
#